data_301f7b72e7fad045f31a6f42050ca423
#
_entry.id   301f7b72e7fad045f31a6f42050ca423
#
_cell.length_a   1.000
_cell.length_b   1.000
_cell.length_c   1.000
_cell.angle_alpha   90.00
_cell.angle_beta   90.00
_cell.angle_gamma   90.00
#
_symmetry.space_group_name_H-M   'P 1'
#
loop_
_entity.id
_entity.type
_entity.pdbx_description
1 polymer ?
#
loop_
_entity_poly.entity_id
_entity_poly.type
_entity_poly.pdbx_seq_one_letter_code
_entity_poly.pdbx_strand_id
1 'polypeptide(L)'
;MGLEGAVEHFRDRASFATKIEVEVEQPADAPRAAAAGADIVLLDNMTPAETREAVDLLRERNPAVLAEASGGITLEDVPAYARTGVDVISMGSLTHSAASLDYSFRTD
;
A
#
# COMPACT_ATOMS: atom_id res chain seq x y z
N MET A 1 1.90 16.49 14.70
CA MET A 1 2.89 15.46 14.39
C MET A 1 2.76 15.07 12.93
N GLY A 2 3.88 14.93 12.26
CA GLY A 2 3.84 14.53 10.86
C GLY A 2 3.65 13.04 10.68
N LEU A 3 3.48 12.63 9.43
CA LEU A 3 3.28 11.23 9.08
C LEU A 3 4.43 10.36 9.58
N GLU A 4 5.64 10.82 9.37
CA GLU A 4 6.83 10.08 9.77
C GLU A 4 6.88 9.87 11.28
N GLY A 5 6.56 10.91 12.03
CA GLY A 5 6.57 10.82 13.48
C GLY A 5 5.52 9.83 14.01
N ALA A 6 4.36 9.78 13.36
CA ALA A 6 3.31 8.85 13.77
C ALA A 6 3.75 7.41 13.55
N VAL A 7 4.38 7.13 12.41
CA VAL A 7 4.84 5.78 12.11
C VAL A 7 5.93 5.35 13.08
N GLU A 8 6.89 6.22 13.36
CA GLU A 8 7.97 5.90 14.28
C GLU A 8 7.43 5.59 15.67
N HIS A 9 6.42 6.34 16.12
CA HIS A 9 5.84 6.10 17.42
C HIS A 9 5.19 4.72 17.50
N PHE A 10 4.47 4.33 16.46
CA PHE A 10 3.85 3.01 16.42
C PHE A 10 4.90 1.91 16.38
N ARG A 11 5.96 2.10 15.60
CA ARG A 11 7.02 1.10 15.47
C ARG A 11 7.69 0.84 16.83
N ASP A 12 7.91 1.88 17.61
CA ASP A 12 8.53 1.74 18.92
C ASP A 12 7.65 0.94 19.89
N ARG A 13 6.34 1.06 19.74
CA ARG A 13 5.40 0.44 20.67
C ARG A 13 4.93 -0.92 20.20
N ALA A 14 5.03 -1.18 18.92
CA ALA A 14 4.56 -2.43 18.34
C ALA A 14 5.62 -3.51 18.50
N SER A 15 5.17 -4.73 18.63
CA SER A 15 6.06 -5.86 18.62
C SER A 15 6.73 -5.94 17.24
N PHE A 16 7.95 -6.47 17.19
CA PHE A 16 8.66 -6.62 15.92
C PHE A 16 7.95 -7.57 14.96
N ALA A 17 6.99 -8.33 15.43
CA ALA A 17 6.19 -9.20 14.57
C ALA A 17 4.99 -8.48 13.96
N THR A 18 4.71 -7.27 14.41
CA THR A 18 3.56 -6.49 13.94
C THR A 18 3.94 -5.70 12.70
N LYS A 19 3.11 -5.79 11.67
CA LYS A 19 3.29 -5.00 10.47
C LYS A 19 2.62 -3.64 10.67
N ILE A 20 3.29 -2.60 10.20
CA ILE A 20 2.77 -1.23 10.28
C ILE A 20 2.28 -0.82 8.90
N GLU A 21 1.00 -0.48 8.83
CA GLU A 21 0.38 -0.01 7.60
C GLU A 21 0.05 1.46 7.74
N VAL A 22 0.42 2.25 6.74
CA VAL A 22 0.16 3.68 6.73
C VAL A 22 -0.60 4.04 5.47
N GLU A 23 -1.72 4.74 5.65
CA GLU A 23 -2.55 5.18 4.54
C GLU A 23 -2.09 6.53 4.03
N VAL A 24 -1.98 6.68 2.71
CA VAL A 24 -1.64 7.96 2.10
C VAL A 24 -2.63 8.23 0.97
N GLU A 25 -2.85 9.52 0.69
CA GLU A 25 -3.79 9.94 -0.34
C GLU A 25 -3.10 10.59 -1.54
N GLN A 26 -1.80 10.85 -1.43
CA GLN A 26 -1.02 11.46 -2.50
C GLN A 26 0.17 10.57 -2.84
N PRO A 27 0.48 10.41 -4.13
CA PRO A 27 1.62 9.56 -4.52
C PRO A 27 2.93 9.97 -3.84
N ALA A 28 3.18 11.27 -3.70
CA ALA A 28 4.42 11.76 -3.12
C ALA A 28 4.59 11.39 -1.65
N ASP A 29 3.50 11.08 -0.95
CA ASP A 29 3.56 10.72 0.46
C ASP A 29 3.96 9.26 0.67
N ALA A 30 3.89 8.43 -0.38
CA ALA A 30 4.20 7.01 -0.25
C ALA A 30 5.65 6.77 0.20
N PRO A 31 6.66 7.36 -0.46
CA PRO A 31 8.03 7.15 0.00
C PRO A 31 8.30 7.76 1.38
N ARG A 32 7.58 8.80 1.76
CA ARG A 32 7.72 9.38 3.09
C ARG A 32 7.24 8.40 4.17
N ALA A 33 6.11 7.77 3.94
CA ALA A 33 5.58 6.76 4.86
C ALA A 33 6.54 5.58 4.98
N ALA A 34 7.09 5.15 3.86
CA ALA A 34 8.04 4.04 3.84
C ALA A 34 9.32 4.40 4.58
N ALA A 35 9.83 5.61 4.37
CA ALA A 35 11.04 6.07 5.02
C ALA A 35 10.87 6.15 6.53
N ALA A 36 9.65 6.40 6.99
CA ALA A 36 9.35 6.49 8.42
C ALA A 36 9.16 5.12 9.07
N GLY A 37 9.17 4.04 8.30
CA GLY A 37 9.13 2.71 8.86
C GLY A 37 7.89 1.89 8.53
N ALA A 38 7.04 2.35 7.62
CA ALA A 38 5.87 1.57 7.23
C ALA A 38 6.31 0.30 6.52
N ASP A 39 5.64 -0.80 6.83
CA ASP A 39 5.87 -2.07 6.14
C ASP A 39 4.95 -2.17 4.93
N ILE A 40 3.78 -1.55 5.02
CA ILE A 40 2.78 -1.53 3.96
C ILE A 40 2.30 -0.10 3.81
N VAL A 41 2.28 0.40 2.58
CA VAL A 41 1.72 1.72 2.30
C VAL A 41 0.40 1.52 1.57
N LEU A 42 -0.67 2.00 2.17
CA LEU A 42 -2.01 1.90 1.60
C LEU A 42 -2.27 3.13 0.75
N LEU A 43 -2.44 2.91 -0.54
CA LEU A 43 -2.68 3.98 -1.50
C LEU A 43 -4.18 4.15 -1.63
N ASP A 44 -4.72 5.11 -0.88
CA ASP A 44 -6.16 5.25 -0.76
C ASP A 44 -6.73 6.18 -1.81
N ASN A 45 -7.73 5.68 -2.51
CA ASN A 45 -8.52 6.49 -3.44
C ASN A 45 -7.68 7.14 -4.54
N MET A 46 -6.70 6.40 -5.06
CA MET A 46 -5.86 6.86 -6.17
C MET A 46 -6.30 6.21 -7.46
N THR A 47 -6.18 6.95 -8.57
CA THR A 47 -6.39 6.37 -9.90
C THR A 47 -5.27 5.37 -10.19
N PRO A 48 -5.45 4.51 -11.21
CA PRO A 48 -4.33 3.62 -11.61
C PRO A 48 -3.06 4.40 -11.95
N ALA A 49 -3.18 5.56 -12.61
CA ALA A 49 -2.01 6.37 -12.94
C ALA A 49 -1.30 6.88 -11.69
N GLU A 50 -2.07 7.38 -10.72
CA GLU A 50 -1.50 7.84 -9.46
C GLU A 50 -0.90 6.70 -8.67
N THR A 51 -1.56 5.55 -8.68
CA THR A 51 -1.05 4.36 -8.01
C THR A 51 0.28 3.94 -8.59
N ARG A 52 0.41 3.96 -9.92
CA ARG A 52 1.68 3.64 -10.56
C ARG A 52 2.78 4.61 -10.17
N GLU A 53 2.46 5.90 -10.11
CA GLU A 53 3.43 6.90 -9.70
C GLU A 53 3.92 6.61 -8.28
N ALA A 54 3.00 6.32 -7.37
CA ALA A 54 3.35 6.00 -5.99
C ALA A 54 4.22 4.75 -5.91
N VAL A 55 3.85 3.70 -6.64
CA VAL A 55 4.61 2.46 -6.66
C VAL A 55 6.01 2.70 -7.19
N ASP A 56 6.14 3.44 -8.29
CA ASP A 56 7.44 3.73 -8.86
C ASP A 56 8.34 4.48 -7.86
N LEU A 57 7.77 5.44 -7.15
CA LEU A 57 8.51 6.17 -6.13
C LEU A 57 8.96 5.26 -4.99
N LEU A 58 8.09 4.34 -4.58
CA LEU A 58 8.43 3.38 -3.53
C LEU A 58 9.58 2.47 -3.97
N ARG A 59 9.51 1.95 -5.20
CA ARG A 59 10.49 0.99 -5.67
C ARG A 59 11.88 1.58 -5.81
N GLU A 60 11.97 2.88 -6.03
CA GLU A 60 13.27 3.54 -6.15
C GLU A 60 14.08 3.49 -4.86
N ARG A 61 13.41 3.61 -3.72
CA ARG A 61 14.12 3.74 -2.44
C ARG A 61 13.76 2.68 -1.42
N ASN A 62 12.57 2.13 -1.51
CA ASN A 62 12.06 1.22 -0.50
C ASN A 62 11.42 0.00 -1.17
N PRO A 63 12.20 -0.79 -1.93
CA PRO A 63 11.63 -1.88 -2.73
C PRO A 63 11.00 -2.99 -1.90
N ALA A 64 11.34 -3.10 -0.63
CA ALA A 64 10.78 -4.14 0.22
C ALA A 64 9.44 -3.77 0.82
N VAL A 65 9.04 -2.51 0.74
CA VAL A 65 7.76 -2.05 1.30
C VAL A 65 6.65 -2.45 0.35
N LEU A 66 5.58 -3.01 0.91
CA LEU A 66 4.44 -3.43 0.11
C LEU A 66 3.53 -2.25 -0.17
N ALA A 67 2.97 -2.22 -1.36
CA ALA A 67 2.00 -1.20 -1.76
C ALA A 67 0.64 -1.86 -1.93
N GLU A 68 -0.36 -1.30 -1.29
CA GLU A 68 -1.74 -1.80 -1.37
C GLU A 68 -2.64 -0.71 -1.94
N ALA A 69 -3.39 -1.03 -2.98
CA ALA A 69 -4.36 -0.10 -3.57
C ALA A 69 -5.73 -0.34 -2.94
N SER A 70 -6.40 0.74 -2.57
CA SER A 70 -7.75 0.62 -2.01
C SER A 70 -8.57 1.88 -2.32
N GLY A 71 -9.82 1.87 -1.89
CA GLY A 71 -10.70 3.03 -2.09
C GLY A 71 -11.66 2.83 -3.24
N GLY A 72 -12.68 2.01 -3.05
CA GLY A 72 -13.74 1.86 -4.03
C GLY A 72 -13.37 1.12 -5.30
N ILE A 73 -12.35 0.27 -5.23
CA ILE A 73 -11.92 -0.52 -6.38
C ILE A 73 -12.92 -1.64 -6.63
N THR A 74 -13.40 -1.74 -7.86
CA THR A 74 -14.33 -2.79 -8.26
C THR A 74 -13.59 -3.88 -9.01
N LEU A 75 -14.25 -5.00 -9.22
CA LEU A 75 -13.66 -6.10 -9.95
C LEU A 75 -13.22 -5.69 -11.35
N GLU A 76 -13.96 -4.77 -11.97
CA GLU A 76 -13.63 -4.28 -13.31
C GLU A 76 -12.32 -3.49 -13.32
N ASP A 77 -11.99 -2.86 -12.20
CA ASP A 77 -10.80 -2.03 -12.08
C ASP A 77 -9.53 -2.85 -11.82
N VAL A 78 -9.68 -4.08 -11.35
CA VAL A 78 -8.54 -4.90 -10.94
C VAL A 78 -7.44 -5.00 -12.00
N PRO A 79 -7.77 -5.27 -13.30
CA PRO A 79 -6.67 -5.36 -14.28
C PRO A 79 -5.85 -4.09 -14.39
N ALA A 80 -6.49 -2.92 -14.33
CA ALA A 80 -5.78 -1.65 -14.43
C ALA A 80 -4.85 -1.45 -13.23
N TYR A 81 -5.34 -1.76 -12.03
CA TYR A 81 -4.52 -1.62 -10.83
C TYR A 81 -3.42 -2.67 -10.77
N ALA A 82 -3.68 -3.88 -11.25
CA ALA A 82 -2.67 -4.92 -11.27
C ALA A 82 -1.47 -4.53 -12.13
N ARG A 83 -1.68 -3.74 -13.16
CA ARG A 83 -0.60 -3.29 -14.05
C ARG A 83 0.25 -2.20 -13.44
N THR A 84 -0.18 -1.62 -12.33
CA THR A 84 0.59 -0.54 -11.69
C THR A 84 1.81 -1.05 -10.93
N GLY A 85 1.88 -2.33 -10.67
CA GLY A 85 2.96 -2.91 -9.87
C GLY A 85 2.64 -2.97 -8.39
N VAL A 86 1.43 -2.62 -8.00
CA VAL A 86 0.99 -2.72 -6.60
C VAL A 86 0.98 -4.19 -6.18
N ASP A 87 1.26 -4.43 -4.90
CA ASP A 87 1.37 -5.80 -4.38
C ASP A 87 0.03 -6.38 -3.95
N VAL A 88 -0.89 -5.52 -3.52
CA VAL A 88 -2.18 -5.94 -2.99
C VAL A 88 -3.26 -5.00 -3.50
N ILE A 89 -4.41 -5.56 -3.83
CA ILE A 89 -5.58 -4.78 -4.24
C ILE A 89 -6.72 -5.13 -3.29
N SER A 90 -7.26 -4.11 -2.65
CA SER A 90 -8.33 -4.26 -1.67
C SER A 90 -9.66 -3.85 -2.29
N MET A 91 -10.63 -4.75 -2.27
CA MET A 91 -11.95 -4.53 -2.88
C MET A 91 -13.03 -4.73 -1.82
N GLY A 92 -13.37 -3.66 -1.13
CA GLY A 92 -14.35 -3.77 -0.07
C GLY A 92 -13.86 -4.73 1.01
N SER A 93 -14.55 -5.84 1.20
CA SER A 93 -14.19 -6.82 2.23
C SER A 93 -13.22 -7.89 1.75
N LEU A 94 -12.77 -7.81 0.49
CA LEU A 94 -11.87 -8.80 -0.08
C LEU A 94 -10.55 -8.17 -0.47
N THR A 95 -9.48 -8.91 -0.26
CA THR A 95 -8.15 -8.47 -0.65
C THR A 95 -7.52 -9.50 -1.57
N HIS A 96 -6.96 -9.03 -2.68
CA HIS A 96 -6.23 -9.86 -3.63
C HIS A 96 -4.76 -9.52 -3.58
N SER A 97 -3.90 -10.55 -3.64
CA SER A 97 -2.49 -10.29 -3.89
C SER A 97 -2.30 -10.12 -5.39
N ALA A 98 -1.82 -8.95 -5.80
CA ALA A 98 -1.59 -8.68 -7.21
C ALA A 98 -0.39 -9.44 -7.75
N ALA A 99 0.52 -9.83 -6.89
CA ALA A 99 1.73 -10.55 -7.29
C ALA A 99 1.46 -12.04 -7.51
N SER A 100 0.38 -12.57 -6.94
CA SER A 100 0.07 -13.97 -7.02
C SER A 100 -1.44 -14.15 -7.04
N LEU A 101 -2.01 -14.18 -8.24
CA LEU A 101 -3.45 -14.26 -8.41
C LEU A 101 -4.02 -15.63 -8.10
N ASP A 102 -3.19 -16.63 -7.90
CA ASP A 102 -3.64 -17.95 -7.49
C ASP A 102 -3.84 -18.05 -5.99
N TYR A 103 -3.48 -17.02 -5.25
CA TYR A 103 -3.80 -16.96 -3.84
C TYR A 103 -5.29 -16.75 -3.68
N SER A 104 -5.83 -17.41 -2.67
CA SER A 104 -7.22 -17.20 -2.34
C SER A 104 -7.43 -15.78 -1.82
N PHE A 105 -8.67 -15.34 -1.86
CA PHE A 105 -9.03 -14.05 -1.31
C PHE A 105 -8.90 -14.09 0.20
N ARG A 106 -8.58 -12.94 0.74
CA ARG A 106 -8.61 -12.77 2.18
C ARG A 106 -9.79 -11.89 2.53
N THR A 107 -10.57 -12.33 3.49
CA THR A 107 -11.72 -11.58 3.93
C THR A 107 -11.31 -10.73 5.12
N ASP A 108 -11.55 -9.46 5.01
CA ASP A 108 -11.18 -8.51 6.06
C ASP A 108 -12.11 -8.60 7.25
#